data_7e55052d3a2e13a850d4bc46d76e81e3
#
_entry.id   7e55052d3a2e13a850d4bc46d76e81e3
#
_cell.length_a   1.000
_cell.length_b   1.000
_cell.length_c   1.000
_cell.angle_alpha   90.00
_cell.angle_beta   90.00
_cell.angle_gamma   90.00
#
_symmetry.space_group_name_H-M   'P 1'
#
loop_
_entity.id
_entity.type
_entity.pdbx_description
1 polymer ?
#
loop_
_entity_poly.entity_id
_entity_poly.type
_entity_poly.pdbx_seq_one_letter_code
_entity_poly.pdbx_strand_id
1 'polypeptide(L)'
;MLTRRDFLMTTAAAVAGATVLPRAAARVTVGYAAITWGGNDVQAIEDVGSLGFKGIQLRSSAVDRFAGKPAELKALLAQHHLTMAVLSSGNLRLDPAFEAEDLAKHARNAEFVKAVGGLHLQVIDEPPKGKTLGPDDFKRMGRLLTELGKRTDALGIPLVYHNHMNSMSQPPEGTAAIMDASDPKYVRLLLDVAHFQQGGGDAVKAVTQYRDRVGVVHLKDVVSPGPSVNGAPPRPYQFVELGRGTVNLKGVVAALDQINYQGWAIIELDAVPDPSRTPKDCAMISREYAQRELHLGL
;
A
#
# COMPACT_ATOMS: atom_id res chain seq x y z
N MET A 1 -52.10 -30.80 -49.43
CA MET A 1 -51.21 -31.92 -48.97
C MET A 1 -49.77 -31.36 -48.94
N LEU A 2 -49.31 -30.99 -47.80
CA LEU A 2 -47.95 -30.57 -47.58
C LEU A 2 -47.04 -31.78 -47.46
N THR A 3 -45.97 -31.83 -48.26
CA THR A 3 -45.12 -32.98 -48.34
C THR A 3 -44.08 -32.99 -47.23
N ARG A 4 -43.67 -34.22 -46.83
CA ARG A 4 -42.67 -34.45 -45.74
C ARG A 4 -41.28 -33.82 -45.98
N ARG A 5 -41.08 -33.00 -46.99
CA ARG A 5 -39.82 -32.36 -47.33
C ARG A 5 -39.65 -30.96 -46.76
N ASP A 6 -40.73 -30.35 -46.26
CA ASP A 6 -40.69 -28.94 -45.80
C ASP A 6 -40.39 -28.81 -44.28
N PHE A 7 -40.12 -29.91 -43.59
CA PHE A 7 -39.91 -29.94 -42.14
C PHE A 7 -38.43 -30.05 -41.71
N LEU A 8 -37.48 -30.02 -42.64
CA LEU A 8 -36.06 -30.23 -42.37
C LEU A 8 -35.12 -29.05 -42.66
N MET A 9 -35.67 -27.85 -42.70
CA MET A 9 -34.82 -26.65 -42.81
C MET A 9 -35.35 -25.56 -41.89
N THR A 10 -34.89 -25.53 -40.67
CA THR A 10 -34.66 -24.35 -39.83
C THR A 10 -34.46 -24.73 -38.33
N THR A 11 -33.39 -25.45 -38.04
CA THR A 11 -32.76 -25.33 -36.74
C THR A 11 -31.35 -24.77 -36.97
N ALA A 12 -31.27 -23.52 -37.32
CA ALA A 12 -30.05 -22.75 -37.17
C ALA A 12 -29.87 -22.50 -35.67
N ALA A 13 -29.05 -23.33 -35.03
CA ALA A 13 -28.58 -23.07 -33.68
C ALA A 13 -27.82 -21.76 -33.69
N ALA A 14 -28.42 -20.71 -33.17
CA ALA A 14 -27.75 -19.49 -32.84
C ALA A 14 -26.77 -19.83 -31.66
N VAL A 15 -25.55 -20.18 -32.00
CA VAL A 15 -24.45 -20.15 -31.03
C VAL A 15 -24.24 -18.68 -30.71
N ALA A 16 -24.89 -18.21 -29.65
CA ALA A 16 -24.55 -16.93 -29.05
C ALA A 16 -23.10 -17.02 -28.57
N GLY A 17 -22.18 -16.64 -29.43
CA GLY A 17 -20.79 -16.40 -29.06
C GLY A 17 -20.82 -15.29 -27.99
N ALA A 18 -20.70 -15.66 -26.74
CA ALA A 18 -20.40 -14.70 -25.68
C ALA A 18 -19.06 -14.06 -26.07
N THR A 19 -19.12 -12.86 -26.65
CA THR A 19 -17.96 -12.00 -26.81
C THR A 19 -17.48 -11.68 -25.42
N VAL A 20 -16.47 -12.41 -24.94
CA VAL A 20 -15.74 -12.03 -23.74
C VAL A 20 -15.10 -10.69 -24.09
N LEU A 21 -15.73 -9.60 -23.64
CA LEU A 21 -15.12 -8.27 -23.73
C LEU A 21 -13.75 -8.37 -23.03
N PRO A 22 -12.68 -7.87 -23.65
CA PRO A 22 -11.39 -7.87 -23.02
C PRO A 22 -11.52 -7.12 -21.70
N ARG A 23 -11.21 -7.82 -20.60
CA ARG A 23 -11.20 -7.25 -19.26
C ARG A 23 -10.17 -6.12 -19.28
N ALA A 24 -10.58 -4.92 -18.90
CA ALA A 24 -9.63 -3.82 -18.78
C ALA A 24 -8.54 -4.25 -17.78
N ALA A 25 -7.28 -4.20 -18.21
CA ALA A 25 -6.15 -4.49 -17.32
C ALA A 25 -6.19 -3.54 -16.13
N ALA A 26 -5.74 -4.01 -14.96
CA ALA A 26 -5.66 -3.18 -13.77
C ALA A 26 -4.87 -1.90 -14.09
N ARG A 27 -5.42 -0.75 -13.72
CA ARG A 27 -4.72 0.52 -13.86
C ARG A 27 -3.95 0.79 -12.58
N VAL A 28 -2.87 0.06 -12.40
CA VAL A 28 -1.95 0.26 -11.28
C VAL A 28 -1.02 1.43 -11.62
N THR A 29 -1.10 2.50 -10.82
CA THR A 29 -0.15 3.60 -10.89
C THR A 29 0.96 3.36 -9.88
N VAL A 30 2.21 3.44 -10.33
CA VAL A 30 3.36 3.09 -9.49
C VAL A 30 4.02 4.33 -8.90
N GLY A 31 4.26 4.28 -7.59
CA GLY A 31 5.05 5.25 -6.84
C GLY A 31 6.16 4.59 -6.04
N TYR A 32 6.95 5.41 -5.34
CA TYR A 32 8.02 4.94 -4.47
C TYR A 32 7.97 5.62 -3.10
N ALA A 33 8.32 4.90 -2.02
CA ALA A 33 8.32 5.44 -0.66
C ALA A 33 9.66 6.09 -0.30
N ALA A 34 9.61 7.33 0.19
CA ALA A 34 10.79 8.11 0.55
C ALA A 34 11.53 7.61 1.81
N ILE A 35 11.01 6.60 2.49
CA ILE A 35 11.60 6.06 3.74
C ILE A 35 13.07 5.66 3.55
N THR A 36 13.45 5.13 2.38
CA THR A 36 14.80 4.68 2.06
C THR A 36 15.84 5.82 2.16
N TRP A 37 15.42 7.09 1.98
CA TRP A 37 16.32 8.27 2.08
C TRP A 37 16.50 8.78 3.51
N GLY A 38 15.97 8.08 4.53
CA GLY A 38 16.24 8.39 5.94
C GLY A 38 15.74 9.78 6.40
N GLY A 39 14.71 10.34 5.74
CA GLY A 39 14.16 11.67 6.06
C GLY A 39 14.69 12.80 5.17
N ASN A 40 15.54 12.51 4.19
CA ASN A 40 15.91 13.49 3.17
C ASN A 40 14.84 13.55 2.05
N ASP A 41 13.68 14.11 2.39
CA ASP A 41 12.51 14.14 1.53
C ASP A 41 12.74 14.87 0.19
N VAL A 42 13.58 15.93 0.18
CA VAL A 42 13.89 16.66 -1.05
C VAL A 42 14.68 15.79 -2.03
N GLN A 43 15.75 15.15 -1.55
CA GLN A 43 16.52 14.22 -2.38
C GLN A 43 15.67 13.05 -2.87
N ALA A 44 14.78 12.54 -2.02
CA ALA A 44 13.85 11.48 -2.42
C ALA A 44 12.94 11.93 -3.58
N ILE A 45 12.38 13.15 -3.51
CA ILE A 45 11.54 13.71 -4.57
C ILE A 45 12.33 13.85 -5.89
N GLU A 46 13.55 14.40 -5.82
CA GLU A 46 14.42 14.54 -7.00
C GLU A 46 14.75 13.19 -7.63
N ASP A 47 15.19 12.22 -6.82
CA ASP A 47 15.61 10.91 -7.30
C ASP A 47 14.42 10.11 -7.87
N VAL A 48 13.30 10.03 -7.13
CA VAL A 48 12.10 9.32 -7.55
C VAL A 48 11.52 9.92 -8.84
N GLY A 49 11.47 11.25 -8.93
CA GLY A 49 11.04 11.95 -10.14
C GLY A 49 11.95 11.68 -11.33
N SER A 50 13.29 11.74 -11.12
CA SER A 50 14.27 11.46 -12.18
C SER A 50 14.21 10.04 -12.72
N LEU A 51 13.73 9.09 -11.90
CA LEU A 51 13.48 7.70 -12.31
C LEU A 51 12.16 7.51 -13.04
N GLY A 52 11.31 8.53 -13.17
CA GLY A 52 10.07 8.50 -13.94
C GLY A 52 8.87 7.91 -13.22
N PHE A 53 8.95 7.70 -11.91
CA PHE A 53 7.78 7.33 -11.10
C PHE A 53 6.68 8.41 -11.19
N LYS A 54 5.42 8.00 -11.01
CA LYS A 54 4.28 8.94 -11.05
C LYS A 54 3.89 9.48 -9.69
N GLY A 55 4.34 8.82 -8.64
CA GLY A 55 3.99 9.22 -7.27
C GLY A 55 5.07 8.91 -6.27
N ILE A 56 4.92 9.55 -5.12
CA ILE A 56 5.80 9.36 -3.98
C ILE A 56 4.95 9.19 -2.71
N GLN A 57 5.40 8.33 -1.81
CA GLN A 57 4.94 8.31 -0.44
C GLN A 57 5.94 9.07 0.42
N LEU A 58 5.47 10.10 1.10
CA LEU A 58 6.25 10.85 2.09
C LEU A 58 5.90 10.41 3.51
N ARG A 59 6.74 10.79 4.48
CA ARG A 59 6.51 10.54 5.90
C ARG A 59 6.11 11.81 6.63
N SER A 60 5.68 11.69 7.89
CA SER A 60 5.32 12.82 8.74
C SER A 60 6.46 13.84 8.91
N SER A 61 7.73 13.45 8.72
CA SER A 61 8.86 14.38 8.64
C SER A 61 8.68 15.49 7.61
N ALA A 62 8.00 15.20 6.50
CA ALA A 62 7.69 16.20 5.48
C ALA A 62 6.68 17.25 6.00
N VAL A 63 5.76 16.87 6.90
CA VAL A 63 4.82 17.80 7.53
C VAL A 63 5.59 18.82 8.37
N ASP A 64 6.56 18.35 9.17
CA ASP A 64 7.39 19.20 10.02
C ASP A 64 8.29 20.11 9.19
N ARG A 65 8.93 19.54 8.15
CA ARG A 65 9.84 20.26 7.25
C ARG A 65 9.14 21.39 6.48
N PHE A 66 7.92 21.14 6.01
CA PHE A 66 7.13 22.10 5.23
C PHE A 66 5.99 22.71 6.06
N ALA A 67 6.15 22.76 7.39
CA ALA A 67 5.18 23.37 8.30
C ALA A 67 4.88 24.82 7.87
N GLY A 68 3.60 25.13 7.68
CA GLY A 68 3.15 26.45 7.20
C GLY A 68 3.47 26.75 5.71
N LYS A 69 4.11 25.82 4.99
CA LYS A 69 4.57 26.00 3.61
C LYS A 69 4.16 24.86 2.66
N PRO A 70 2.93 24.36 2.69
CA PRO A 70 2.50 23.26 1.83
C PRO A 70 2.61 23.61 0.33
N ALA A 71 2.52 24.87 -0.03
CA ALA A 71 2.69 25.33 -1.41
C ALA A 71 4.11 25.10 -1.95
N GLU A 72 5.15 25.20 -1.11
CA GLU A 72 6.53 24.91 -1.51
C GLU A 72 6.69 23.42 -1.85
N LEU A 73 6.16 22.52 -1.01
CA LEU A 73 6.18 21.08 -1.31
C LEU A 73 5.37 20.76 -2.57
N LYS A 74 4.19 21.36 -2.72
CA LYS A 74 3.37 21.18 -3.92
C LYS A 74 4.13 21.59 -5.19
N ALA A 75 4.81 22.73 -5.16
CA ALA A 75 5.62 23.20 -6.29
C ALA A 75 6.80 22.26 -6.60
N LEU A 76 7.51 21.78 -5.56
CA LEU A 76 8.59 20.82 -5.70
C LEU A 76 8.13 19.50 -6.32
N LEU A 77 7.01 18.94 -5.85
CA LEU A 77 6.42 17.74 -6.44
C LEU A 77 6.03 17.96 -7.91
N ALA A 78 5.42 19.09 -8.23
CA ALA A 78 5.05 19.44 -9.60
C ALA A 78 6.28 19.58 -10.52
N GLN A 79 7.37 20.19 -10.04
CA GLN A 79 8.64 20.31 -10.78
C GLN A 79 9.21 18.93 -11.17
N HIS A 80 9.01 17.92 -10.32
CA HIS A 80 9.49 16.55 -10.56
C HIS A 80 8.39 15.63 -11.11
N HIS A 81 7.24 16.16 -11.52
CA HIS A 81 6.10 15.42 -12.08
C HIS A 81 5.55 14.33 -11.17
N LEU A 82 5.61 14.54 -9.86
CA LEU A 82 5.16 13.58 -8.85
C LEU A 82 3.85 14.01 -8.20
N THR A 83 3.01 13.02 -7.93
CA THR A 83 1.87 13.15 -7.02
C THR A 83 2.26 12.60 -5.64
N MET A 84 1.95 13.31 -4.56
CA MET A 84 2.03 12.72 -3.23
C MET A 84 0.89 11.70 -3.08
N ALA A 85 1.18 10.44 -3.43
CA ALA A 85 0.17 9.38 -3.43
C ALA A 85 -0.29 9.03 -2.01
N VAL A 86 0.65 9.03 -1.06
CA VAL A 86 0.41 8.68 0.34
C VAL A 86 1.28 9.56 1.24
N LEU A 87 0.72 9.98 2.38
CA LEU A 87 1.48 10.48 3.52
C LEU A 87 1.42 9.44 4.64
N SER A 88 2.57 8.87 5.02
CA SER A 88 2.70 8.03 6.22
C SER A 88 2.68 8.91 7.47
N SER A 89 1.56 8.94 8.16
CA SER A 89 1.29 9.82 9.30
C SER A 89 1.82 9.29 10.63
N GLY A 90 2.33 8.05 10.64
CA GLY A 90 2.87 7.38 11.81
C GLY A 90 1.82 6.55 12.57
N ASN A 91 2.09 6.34 13.86
CA ASN A 91 1.34 5.39 14.66
C ASN A 91 0.07 5.99 15.27
N LEU A 92 -1.00 5.20 15.27
CA LEU A 92 -2.24 5.40 16.03
C LEU A 92 -2.17 4.47 17.25
N ARG A 93 -1.97 5.03 18.44
CA ARG A 93 -1.75 4.27 19.67
C ARG A 93 -3.06 3.70 20.21
N LEU A 94 -3.04 2.44 20.60
CA LEU A 94 -4.20 1.78 21.21
C LEU A 94 -4.53 2.31 22.62
N ASP A 95 -3.53 2.85 23.33
CA ASP A 95 -3.70 3.35 24.70
C ASP A 95 -4.69 4.54 24.72
N PRO A 96 -5.77 4.48 25.52
CA PRO A 96 -6.77 5.53 25.63
C PRO A 96 -6.21 6.91 26.01
N ALA A 97 -5.10 6.95 26.75
CA ALA A 97 -4.48 8.19 27.17
C ALA A 97 -4.03 9.08 26.00
N PHE A 98 -3.77 8.47 24.84
CA PHE A 98 -3.27 9.17 23.66
C PHE A 98 -4.32 9.37 22.55
N GLU A 99 -5.55 8.89 22.75
CA GLU A 99 -6.59 8.91 21.71
C GLU A 99 -6.84 10.31 21.15
N ALA A 100 -7.08 11.28 22.03
CA ALA A 100 -7.38 12.66 21.61
C ALA A 100 -6.20 13.31 20.88
N GLU A 101 -4.97 13.08 21.37
CA GLU A 101 -3.74 13.60 20.79
C GLU A 101 -3.52 13.03 19.38
N ASP A 102 -3.61 11.69 19.23
CA ASP A 102 -3.37 11.01 17.97
C ASP A 102 -4.41 11.37 16.92
N LEU A 103 -5.69 11.37 17.29
CA LEU A 103 -6.77 11.78 16.38
C LEU A 103 -6.58 13.22 15.90
N ALA A 104 -6.17 14.15 16.78
CA ALA A 104 -5.89 15.52 16.40
C ALA A 104 -4.64 15.64 15.51
N LYS A 105 -3.56 14.91 15.82
CA LYS A 105 -2.32 14.88 15.03
C LYS A 105 -2.59 14.40 13.62
N HIS A 106 -3.26 13.25 13.47
CA HIS A 106 -3.52 12.66 12.16
C HIS A 106 -4.53 13.47 11.34
N ALA A 107 -5.49 14.14 11.99
CA ALA A 107 -6.39 15.09 11.32
C ALA A 107 -5.61 16.29 10.75
N ARG A 108 -4.69 16.91 11.51
CA ARG A 108 -3.81 17.98 11.00
C ARG A 108 -2.93 17.49 9.83
N ASN A 109 -2.44 16.26 9.91
CA ASN A 109 -1.66 15.68 8.81
C ASN A 109 -2.53 15.46 7.55
N ALA A 110 -3.81 15.13 7.69
CA ALA A 110 -4.76 15.06 6.57
C ALA A 110 -5.03 16.45 5.96
N GLU A 111 -5.13 17.51 6.78
CA GLU A 111 -5.22 18.90 6.28
C GLU A 111 -3.98 19.26 5.44
N PHE A 112 -2.80 18.87 5.91
CA PHE A 112 -1.56 19.06 5.14
C PHE A 112 -1.59 18.29 3.82
N VAL A 113 -2.00 17.01 3.83
CA VAL A 113 -2.18 16.21 2.59
C VAL A 113 -3.07 16.95 1.61
N LYS A 114 -4.22 17.44 2.06
CA LYS A 114 -5.15 18.23 1.24
C LYS A 114 -4.50 19.50 0.69
N ALA A 115 -3.78 20.24 1.50
CA ALA A 115 -3.13 21.50 1.11
C ALA A 115 -2.05 21.29 0.04
N VAL A 116 -1.30 20.20 0.11
CA VAL A 116 -0.30 19.80 -0.89
C VAL A 116 -0.95 19.27 -2.17
N GLY A 117 -2.18 18.77 -2.08
CA GLY A 117 -2.87 18.07 -3.18
C GLY A 117 -2.53 16.58 -3.22
N GLY A 118 -2.19 16.00 -2.06
CA GLY A 118 -1.96 14.57 -1.90
C GLY A 118 -3.26 13.78 -1.84
N LEU A 119 -3.15 12.45 -1.87
CA LEU A 119 -4.30 11.58 -2.13
C LEU A 119 -4.75 10.75 -0.92
N HIS A 120 -3.84 10.24 -0.11
CA HIS A 120 -4.18 9.33 1.00
C HIS A 120 -3.40 9.68 2.26
N LEU A 121 -4.01 9.41 3.41
CA LEU A 121 -3.34 9.38 4.70
C LEU A 121 -3.18 7.94 5.16
N GLN A 122 -1.95 7.53 5.51
CA GLN A 122 -1.66 6.22 6.07
C GLN A 122 -1.40 6.31 7.56
N VAL A 123 -1.88 5.32 8.31
CA VAL A 123 -1.52 5.09 9.71
C VAL A 123 -1.19 3.62 9.94
N ILE A 124 -0.35 3.35 10.94
CA ILE A 124 -0.04 2.04 11.50
C ILE A 124 -0.58 2.00 12.92
N ASP A 125 -1.00 0.85 13.43
CA ASP A 125 -1.36 0.72 14.84
C ASP A 125 -0.14 0.58 15.74
N GLU A 126 -0.27 1.00 16.98
CA GLU A 126 0.74 0.79 18.02
C GLU A 126 0.10 0.22 19.29
N PRO A 127 0.36 -1.06 19.61
CA PRO A 127 -0.10 -1.67 20.85
C PRO A 127 0.72 -1.15 22.04
N PRO A 128 0.14 -1.11 23.26
CA PRO A 128 0.88 -0.82 24.47
C PRO A 128 1.97 -1.88 24.70
N LYS A 129 3.16 -1.43 25.10
CA LYS A 129 4.30 -2.33 25.35
C LYS A 129 3.99 -3.33 26.46
N GLY A 130 4.30 -4.60 26.23
CA GLY A 130 4.16 -5.68 27.21
C GLY A 130 2.71 -6.10 27.50
N LYS A 131 1.72 -5.56 26.80
CA LYS A 131 0.33 -5.96 26.94
C LYS A 131 0.03 -7.20 26.10
N THR A 132 -0.59 -8.20 26.71
CA THR A 132 -1.24 -9.28 25.95
C THR A 132 -2.54 -8.75 25.36
N LEU A 133 -2.66 -8.83 24.04
CA LEU A 133 -3.83 -8.32 23.31
C LEU A 133 -4.99 -9.33 23.35
N GLY A 134 -6.19 -8.82 23.56
CA GLY A 134 -7.43 -9.59 23.52
C GLY A 134 -8.36 -9.10 22.40
N PRO A 135 -9.48 -9.81 22.14
CA PRO A 135 -10.42 -9.45 21.07
C PRO A 135 -10.95 -8.01 21.14
N ASP A 136 -11.12 -7.47 22.35
CA ASP A 136 -11.63 -6.11 22.54
C ASP A 136 -10.60 -5.03 22.15
N ASP A 137 -9.30 -5.35 22.17
CA ASP A 137 -8.26 -4.46 21.71
C ASP A 137 -8.33 -4.26 20.18
N PHE A 138 -8.55 -5.33 19.43
CA PHE A 138 -8.72 -5.26 17.96
C PHE A 138 -10.01 -4.49 17.59
N LYS A 139 -11.11 -4.74 18.31
CA LYS A 139 -12.36 -3.97 18.13
C LYS A 139 -12.16 -2.49 18.46
N ARG A 140 -11.39 -2.18 19.51
CA ARG A 140 -11.07 -0.81 19.86
C ARG A 140 -10.27 -0.14 18.74
N MET A 141 -9.22 -0.80 18.22
CA MET A 141 -8.43 -0.25 17.12
C MET A 141 -9.29 0.00 15.87
N GLY A 142 -10.18 -0.93 15.51
CA GLY A 142 -11.12 -0.74 14.39
C GLY A 142 -12.04 0.48 14.59
N ARG A 143 -12.52 0.73 15.82
CA ARG A 143 -13.30 1.94 16.15
C ARG A 143 -12.46 3.22 16.05
N LEU A 144 -11.23 3.21 16.55
CA LEU A 144 -10.32 4.37 16.44
C LEU A 144 -10.02 4.71 14.97
N LEU A 145 -9.74 3.71 14.16
CA LEU A 145 -9.54 3.89 12.71
C LEU A 145 -10.80 4.46 12.05
N THR A 146 -11.98 3.97 12.43
CA THR A 146 -13.26 4.49 11.91
C THR A 146 -13.45 5.96 12.29
N GLU A 147 -13.17 6.33 13.53
CA GLU A 147 -13.29 7.72 13.98
C GLU A 147 -12.29 8.63 13.27
N LEU A 148 -11.03 8.19 13.10
CA LEU A 148 -10.05 8.92 12.31
C LEU A 148 -10.50 9.02 10.84
N GLY A 149 -10.98 7.91 10.27
CA GLY A 149 -11.44 7.86 8.88
C GLY A 149 -12.59 8.83 8.59
N LYS A 150 -13.54 9.01 9.53
CA LYS A 150 -14.58 10.04 9.42
C LYS A 150 -14.00 11.45 9.34
N ARG A 151 -12.98 11.74 10.15
CA ARG A 151 -12.32 13.06 10.17
C ARG A 151 -11.57 13.33 8.87
N THR A 152 -10.87 12.34 8.34
CA THR A 152 -10.12 12.49 7.09
C THR A 152 -11.05 12.54 5.87
N ASP A 153 -12.16 11.77 5.88
CA ASP A 153 -13.19 11.77 4.84
C ASP A 153 -13.87 13.15 4.72
N ALA A 154 -14.10 13.83 5.85
CA ALA A 154 -14.64 15.21 5.86
C ALA A 154 -13.70 16.22 5.16
N LEU A 155 -12.41 15.90 5.06
CA LEU A 155 -11.42 16.66 4.30
C LEU A 155 -11.28 16.20 2.84
N GLY A 156 -11.93 15.10 2.48
CA GLY A 156 -11.79 14.44 1.17
C GLY A 156 -10.51 13.63 1.05
N ILE A 157 -9.90 13.21 2.17
CA ILE A 157 -8.66 12.42 2.20
C ILE A 157 -8.99 11.01 2.72
N PRO A 158 -8.97 9.98 1.87
CA PRO A 158 -9.14 8.60 2.28
C PRO A 158 -8.07 8.15 3.29
N LEU A 159 -8.52 7.47 4.35
CA LEU A 159 -7.65 6.82 5.32
C LEU A 159 -7.30 5.42 4.84
N VAL A 160 -6.01 5.09 4.82
CA VAL A 160 -5.51 3.75 4.59
C VAL A 160 -4.77 3.22 5.83
N TYR A 161 -5.22 2.09 6.34
CA TYR A 161 -4.60 1.38 7.45
C TYR A 161 -3.56 0.41 6.92
N HIS A 162 -2.33 0.49 7.44
CA HIS A 162 -1.19 -0.28 6.96
C HIS A 162 -0.88 -1.45 7.91
N ASN A 163 -0.99 -2.70 7.42
CA ASN A 163 -0.54 -3.87 8.15
C ASN A 163 0.99 -3.89 8.25
N HIS A 164 1.51 -4.09 9.46
CA HIS A 164 2.95 -3.92 9.71
C HIS A 164 3.50 -4.96 10.69
N MET A 165 4.79 -5.32 10.54
CA MET A 165 5.51 -6.09 11.55
C MET A 165 5.60 -5.33 12.87
N ASN A 166 5.61 -6.07 13.97
CA ASN A 166 5.64 -5.52 15.33
C ASN A 166 4.42 -4.65 15.71
N SER A 167 3.31 -4.81 15.01
CA SER A 167 2.02 -4.17 15.30
C SER A 167 0.95 -5.21 15.59
N MET A 168 -0.27 -4.77 15.91
CA MET A 168 -1.41 -5.67 16.12
C MET A 168 -1.79 -6.44 14.86
N SER A 169 -1.51 -5.87 13.69
CA SER A 169 -1.77 -6.48 12.39
C SER A 169 -0.66 -7.39 11.86
N GLN A 170 0.38 -7.64 12.66
CA GLN A 170 1.46 -8.54 12.23
C GLN A 170 0.95 -9.94 11.84
N PRO A 171 0.14 -10.66 12.66
CA PRO A 171 -0.49 -11.88 12.19
C PRO A 171 -1.69 -11.55 11.28
N PRO A 172 -1.94 -12.33 10.22
CA PRO A 172 -3.07 -12.12 9.32
C PRO A 172 -4.42 -12.00 10.02
N GLU A 173 -4.61 -12.74 11.11
CA GLU A 173 -5.82 -12.71 11.93
C GLU A 173 -5.99 -11.35 12.63
N GLY A 174 -4.89 -10.72 13.02
CA GLY A 174 -4.91 -9.36 13.59
C GLY A 174 -5.35 -8.33 12.55
N THR A 175 -4.80 -8.41 11.33
CA THR A 175 -5.27 -7.59 10.21
C THR A 175 -6.77 -7.79 9.97
N ALA A 176 -7.24 -9.04 9.91
CA ALA A 176 -8.65 -9.36 9.71
C ALA A 176 -9.53 -8.78 10.83
N ALA A 177 -9.17 -9.03 12.09
CA ALA A 177 -9.94 -8.57 13.24
C ALA A 177 -10.10 -7.04 13.28
N ILE A 178 -9.04 -6.28 12.93
CA ILE A 178 -9.09 -4.81 12.87
C ILE A 178 -9.95 -4.35 11.69
N MET A 179 -9.76 -4.95 10.51
CA MET A 179 -10.51 -4.58 9.31
C MET A 179 -12.00 -4.89 9.46
N ASP A 180 -12.36 -6.01 10.09
CA ASP A 180 -13.75 -6.40 10.36
C ASP A 180 -14.42 -5.47 11.39
N ALA A 181 -13.63 -4.97 12.36
CA ALA A 181 -14.11 -4.02 13.37
C ALA A 181 -14.15 -2.56 12.88
N SER A 182 -13.58 -2.26 11.72
CA SER A 182 -13.57 -0.92 11.13
C SER A 182 -14.65 -0.75 10.05
N ASP A 183 -15.24 0.46 9.97
CA ASP A 183 -16.24 0.78 8.98
C ASP A 183 -15.62 0.83 7.56
N PRO A 184 -16.06 -0.03 6.61
CA PRO A 184 -15.54 -0.09 5.25
C PRO A 184 -15.74 1.20 4.44
N LYS A 185 -16.65 2.06 4.86
CA LYS A 185 -16.85 3.37 4.23
C LYS A 185 -15.68 4.30 4.46
N TYR A 186 -15.08 4.26 5.65
CA TYR A 186 -14.09 5.25 6.09
C TYR A 186 -12.67 4.71 6.19
N VAL A 187 -12.49 3.38 6.22
CA VAL A 187 -11.18 2.76 6.38
C VAL A 187 -10.90 1.81 5.23
N ARG A 188 -9.83 2.05 4.51
CA ARG A 188 -9.29 1.14 3.50
C ARG A 188 -8.02 0.48 4.03
N LEU A 189 -7.61 -0.61 3.42
CA LEU A 189 -6.36 -1.29 3.71
C LEU A 189 -5.26 -0.77 2.78
N LEU A 190 -4.13 -0.38 3.33
CA LEU A 190 -2.88 -0.36 2.62
C LEU A 190 -2.23 -1.73 2.86
N LEU A 191 -2.35 -2.61 1.87
CA LEU A 191 -1.82 -3.96 1.96
C LEU A 191 -0.32 -3.96 1.65
N ASP A 192 0.51 -4.13 2.67
CA ASP A 192 1.94 -4.43 2.48
C ASP A 192 2.15 -5.93 2.36
N VAL A 193 2.60 -6.35 1.20
CA VAL A 193 2.69 -7.77 0.85
C VAL A 193 3.84 -8.49 1.56
N ALA A 194 4.94 -7.78 1.86
CA ALA A 194 6.07 -8.36 2.57
C ALA A 194 5.82 -8.45 4.07
N HIS A 195 5.24 -7.42 4.68
CA HIS A 195 4.83 -7.49 6.08
C HIS A 195 3.78 -8.57 6.30
N PHE A 196 2.81 -8.71 5.38
CA PHE A 196 1.78 -9.74 5.47
C PHE A 196 2.37 -11.15 5.38
N GLN A 197 3.28 -11.39 4.41
CA GLN A 197 3.99 -12.67 4.29
C GLN A 197 4.86 -12.95 5.52
N GLN A 198 5.61 -11.96 5.99
CA GLN A 198 6.48 -12.10 7.15
C GLN A 198 5.68 -12.35 8.44
N GLY A 199 4.45 -11.88 8.52
CA GLY A 199 3.48 -12.19 9.58
C GLY A 199 2.87 -13.59 9.49
N GLY A 200 3.21 -14.38 8.47
CA GLY A 200 2.73 -15.76 8.26
C GLY A 200 1.58 -15.87 7.24
N GLY A 201 1.19 -14.78 6.58
CA GLY A 201 0.12 -14.75 5.62
C GLY A 201 0.55 -15.08 4.18
N ASP A 202 -0.44 -15.32 3.33
CA ASP A 202 -0.28 -15.47 1.89
C ASP A 202 -0.66 -14.16 1.21
N ALA A 203 0.34 -13.41 0.73
CA ALA A 203 0.15 -12.10 0.14
C ALA A 203 -0.74 -12.12 -1.12
N VAL A 204 -0.70 -13.20 -1.90
CA VAL A 204 -1.54 -13.35 -3.11
C VAL A 204 -3.00 -13.54 -2.72
N LYS A 205 -3.27 -14.39 -1.74
CA LYS A 205 -4.64 -14.60 -1.23
C LYS A 205 -5.18 -13.33 -0.56
N ALA A 206 -4.33 -12.58 0.14
CA ALA A 206 -4.73 -11.33 0.79
C ALA A 206 -5.33 -10.32 -0.18
N VAL A 207 -4.78 -10.19 -1.40
CA VAL A 207 -5.34 -9.30 -2.44
C VAL A 207 -6.80 -9.65 -2.73
N THR A 208 -7.11 -10.94 -2.90
CA THR A 208 -8.48 -11.40 -3.17
C THR A 208 -9.38 -11.30 -1.94
N GLN A 209 -8.85 -11.64 -0.77
CA GLN A 209 -9.57 -11.56 0.51
C GLN A 209 -10.03 -10.13 0.81
N TYR A 210 -9.15 -9.14 0.58
CA TYR A 210 -9.44 -7.74 0.87
C TYR A 210 -9.84 -6.93 -0.35
N ARG A 211 -10.26 -7.56 -1.47
CA ARG A 211 -10.55 -6.89 -2.75
C ARG A 211 -11.42 -5.63 -2.64
N ASP A 212 -12.40 -5.62 -1.74
CA ASP A 212 -13.32 -4.51 -1.52
C ASP A 212 -12.79 -3.48 -0.51
N ARG A 213 -11.63 -3.75 0.09
CA ARG A 213 -11.02 -2.94 1.15
C ARG A 213 -9.65 -2.38 0.76
N VAL A 214 -8.92 -2.98 -0.20
CA VAL A 214 -7.61 -2.49 -0.63
C VAL A 214 -7.74 -1.11 -1.26
N GLY A 215 -7.09 -0.12 -0.65
CA GLY A 215 -7.01 1.25 -1.15
C GLY A 215 -5.64 1.55 -1.79
N VAL A 216 -4.57 1.04 -1.20
CA VAL A 216 -3.19 1.15 -1.68
C VAL A 216 -2.49 -0.19 -1.46
N VAL A 217 -1.48 -0.50 -2.28
CA VAL A 217 -0.63 -1.68 -2.09
C VAL A 217 0.81 -1.23 -1.90
N HIS A 218 1.50 -1.75 -0.89
CA HIS A 218 2.96 -1.71 -0.87
C HIS A 218 3.52 -2.96 -1.57
N LEU A 219 4.21 -2.73 -2.68
CA LEU A 219 5.06 -3.73 -3.29
C LEU A 219 6.42 -3.70 -2.58
N LYS A 220 6.67 -4.70 -1.80
CA LYS A 220 7.84 -4.83 -0.93
C LYS A 220 8.33 -6.26 -0.96
N ASP A 221 9.62 -6.47 -0.83
CA ASP A 221 10.21 -7.80 -0.86
C ASP A 221 11.06 -8.07 0.37
N VAL A 222 11.18 -9.33 0.76
CA VAL A 222 11.81 -9.73 2.01
C VAL A 222 12.55 -11.06 1.86
N VAL A 223 13.71 -11.17 2.51
CA VAL A 223 14.41 -12.43 2.73
C VAL A 223 14.32 -12.82 4.20
N SER A 224 14.10 -14.10 4.47
CA SER A 224 14.03 -14.65 5.83
C SER A 224 14.67 -16.05 5.86
N PRO A 225 15.65 -16.32 6.70
CA PRO A 225 16.34 -15.34 7.53
C PRO A 225 17.10 -14.31 6.71
N GLY A 226 17.30 -13.12 7.28
CA GLY A 226 18.17 -12.10 6.69
C GLY A 226 19.65 -12.53 6.73
N PRO A 227 20.54 -11.86 5.99
CA PRO A 227 21.95 -12.20 5.95
C PRO A 227 22.64 -11.93 7.30
N SER A 228 23.70 -12.71 7.58
CA SER A 228 24.65 -12.39 8.62
C SER A 228 25.55 -11.23 8.17
N VAL A 229 25.76 -10.24 9.04
CA VAL A 229 26.61 -9.08 8.74
C VAL A 229 27.70 -8.99 9.78
N ASN A 230 28.96 -8.92 9.35
CA ASN A 230 30.14 -8.79 10.21
C ASN A 230 30.24 -9.86 11.32
N GLY A 231 29.85 -11.10 11.01
CA GLY A 231 29.87 -12.20 11.98
C GLY A 231 28.77 -12.19 13.05
N ALA A 232 27.86 -11.22 13.01
CA ALA A 232 26.67 -11.22 13.85
C ALA A 232 25.68 -12.31 13.39
N PRO A 233 24.84 -12.85 14.30
CA PRO A 233 23.80 -13.80 13.90
C PRO A 233 22.89 -13.21 12.81
N PRO A 234 22.34 -14.06 11.90
CA PRO A 234 21.38 -13.61 10.90
C PRO A 234 20.22 -12.86 11.56
N ARG A 235 19.80 -11.77 10.92
CA ARG A 235 18.55 -11.11 11.34
C ARG A 235 17.37 -12.03 11.07
N PRO A 236 16.27 -11.96 11.81
CA PRO A 236 15.08 -12.76 11.54
C PRO A 236 14.57 -12.58 10.09
N TYR A 237 14.70 -11.38 9.57
CA TYR A 237 14.38 -11.02 8.16
C TYR A 237 15.10 -9.73 7.76
N GLN A 238 15.15 -9.48 6.45
CA GLN A 238 15.62 -8.21 5.88
C GLN A 238 14.77 -7.87 4.65
N PHE A 239 14.29 -6.62 4.59
CA PHE A 239 13.70 -6.10 3.37
C PHE A 239 14.78 -5.80 2.33
N VAL A 240 14.46 -6.10 1.08
CA VAL A 240 15.37 -6.03 -0.06
C VAL A 240 14.64 -5.39 -1.25
N GLU A 241 15.41 -5.02 -2.28
CA GLU A 241 14.82 -4.52 -3.53
C GLU A 241 13.92 -5.59 -4.16
N LEU A 242 12.90 -5.14 -4.91
CA LEU A 242 11.96 -6.06 -5.58
C LEU A 242 12.70 -7.09 -6.44
N GLY A 243 12.26 -8.33 -6.36
CA GLY A 243 12.82 -9.46 -7.07
C GLY A 243 14.07 -10.07 -6.44
N ARG A 244 14.52 -9.54 -5.30
CA ARG A 244 15.67 -10.07 -4.54
C ARG A 244 15.24 -10.84 -3.28
N GLY A 245 13.95 -10.87 -3.00
CA GLY A 245 13.35 -11.59 -1.87
C GLY A 245 12.55 -12.80 -2.29
N THR A 246 11.60 -13.16 -1.43
CA THR A 246 10.80 -14.38 -1.58
C THR A 246 9.31 -14.12 -1.76
N VAL A 247 8.88 -12.86 -1.80
CA VAL A 247 7.47 -12.52 -2.01
C VAL A 247 7.06 -12.87 -3.45
N ASN A 248 5.94 -13.55 -3.60
CA ASN A 248 5.38 -13.85 -4.92
C ASN A 248 4.75 -12.60 -5.56
N LEU A 249 5.60 -11.63 -5.92
CA LEU A 249 5.17 -10.35 -6.49
C LEU A 249 4.41 -10.52 -7.82
N LYS A 250 4.80 -11.49 -8.65
CA LYS A 250 4.07 -11.82 -9.89
C LYS A 250 2.65 -12.30 -9.60
N GLY A 251 2.50 -13.16 -8.61
CA GLY A 251 1.19 -13.63 -8.15
C GLY A 251 0.34 -12.49 -7.56
N VAL A 252 0.96 -11.57 -6.80
CA VAL A 252 0.29 -10.38 -6.26
C VAL A 252 -0.25 -9.50 -7.39
N VAL A 253 0.58 -9.17 -8.40
CA VAL A 253 0.13 -8.35 -9.53
C VAL A 253 -0.96 -9.04 -10.33
N ALA A 254 -0.84 -10.35 -10.58
CA ALA A 254 -1.88 -11.12 -11.23
C ALA A 254 -3.21 -11.13 -10.43
N ALA A 255 -3.14 -11.19 -9.10
CA ALA A 255 -4.32 -11.10 -8.25
C ALA A 255 -4.95 -9.70 -8.27
N LEU A 256 -4.14 -8.62 -8.34
CA LEU A 256 -4.63 -7.25 -8.53
C LEU A 256 -5.36 -7.10 -9.87
N ASP A 257 -4.85 -7.72 -10.94
CA ASP A 257 -5.52 -7.77 -12.23
C ASP A 257 -6.85 -8.54 -12.15
N GLN A 258 -6.88 -9.67 -11.44
CA GLN A 258 -8.09 -10.47 -11.27
C GLN A 258 -9.23 -9.72 -10.58
N ILE A 259 -8.91 -8.86 -9.61
CA ILE A 259 -9.91 -8.02 -8.91
C ILE A 259 -10.21 -6.70 -9.63
N ASN A 260 -9.60 -6.42 -10.78
CA ASN A 260 -9.63 -5.14 -11.50
C ASN A 260 -9.21 -3.96 -10.61
N TYR A 261 -8.16 -4.13 -9.84
CA TYR A 261 -7.67 -3.07 -8.96
C TYR A 261 -7.30 -1.82 -9.77
N GLN A 262 -7.77 -0.67 -9.30
CA GLN A 262 -7.43 0.64 -9.84
C GLN A 262 -6.95 1.52 -8.70
N GLY A 263 -5.66 1.76 -8.64
CA GLY A 263 -5.08 2.52 -7.54
C GLY A 263 -3.56 2.56 -7.57
N TRP A 264 -3.01 2.89 -6.42
CA TRP A 264 -1.56 3.05 -6.25
C TRP A 264 -0.90 1.78 -5.73
N ALA A 265 0.19 1.40 -6.39
CA ALA A 265 1.16 0.47 -5.86
C ALA A 265 2.43 1.27 -5.53
N ILE A 266 2.77 1.35 -4.27
CA ILE A 266 3.96 2.05 -3.80
C ILE A 266 5.05 1.00 -3.55
N ILE A 267 6.16 1.13 -4.26
CA ILE A 267 7.34 0.31 -3.97
C ILE A 267 7.96 0.85 -2.68
N GLU A 268 8.17 -0.02 -1.72
CA GLU A 268 8.76 0.39 -0.43
C GLU A 268 9.96 -0.46 -0.06
N LEU A 269 11.01 0.20 0.40
CA LEU A 269 12.22 -0.37 0.96
C LEU A 269 12.63 0.45 2.19
N ASP A 270 12.64 -0.13 3.38
CA ASP A 270 12.84 0.61 4.64
C ASP A 270 14.22 1.27 4.74
N ALA A 271 15.23 0.57 4.24
CA ALA A 271 16.62 1.03 4.27
C ALA A 271 17.42 0.36 3.16
N VAL A 272 18.53 0.96 2.78
CA VAL A 272 19.49 0.38 1.83
C VAL A 272 20.05 -0.93 2.41
N PRO A 273 19.81 -2.10 1.78
CA PRO A 273 20.22 -3.39 2.32
C PRO A 273 21.71 -3.69 2.12
N ASP A 274 22.34 -3.06 1.13
CA ASP A 274 23.74 -3.22 0.78
C ASP A 274 24.41 -1.83 0.81
N PRO A 275 25.37 -1.59 1.72
CA PRO A 275 25.99 -0.27 1.89
C PRO A 275 26.77 0.24 0.68
N SER A 276 27.01 -0.60 -0.32
CA SER A 276 27.63 -0.16 -1.59
C SER A 276 26.66 0.56 -2.53
N ARG A 277 25.36 0.62 -2.19
CA ARG A 277 24.31 1.24 -2.97
C ARG A 277 23.81 2.53 -2.32
N THR A 278 23.28 3.40 -3.16
CA THR A 278 22.50 4.55 -2.71
C THR A 278 21.00 4.23 -2.68
N PRO A 279 20.17 5.01 -2.00
CA PRO A 279 18.71 4.89 -2.09
C PRO A 279 18.20 4.92 -3.54
N LYS A 280 18.81 5.76 -4.38
CA LYS A 280 18.48 5.87 -5.82
C LYS A 280 18.79 4.58 -6.58
N ASP A 281 19.92 3.93 -6.29
CA ASP A 281 20.28 2.64 -6.91
C ASP A 281 19.27 1.57 -6.54
N CYS A 282 18.83 1.52 -5.27
CA CYS A 282 17.81 0.59 -4.82
C CYS A 282 16.46 0.85 -5.51
N ALA A 283 16.09 2.11 -5.66
CA ALA A 283 14.86 2.50 -6.37
C ALA A 283 14.93 2.13 -7.86
N MET A 284 16.09 2.31 -8.50
CA MET A 284 16.32 1.92 -9.90
C MET A 284 16.21 0.40 -10.08
N ILE A 285 16.83 -0.40 -9.21
CA ILE A 285 16.74 -1.87 -9.24
C ILE A 285 15.28 -2.32 -9.13
N SER A 286 14.56 -1.79 -8.16
CA SER A 286 13.14 -2.12 -7.95
C SER A 286 12.27 -1.68 -9.13
N ARG A 287 12.55 -0.52 -9.71
CA ARG A 287 11.88 -0.01 -10.92
C ARG A 287 12.07 -0.95 -12.10
N GLU A 288 13.31 -1.37 -12.36
CA GLU A 288 13.61 -2.28 -13.47
C GLU A 288 12.86 -3.61 -13.32
N TYR A 289 12.84 -4.16 -12.11
CA TYR A 289 12.08 -5.38 -11.84
C TYR A 289 10.56 -5.15 -12.07
N ALA A 290 10.00 -4.05 -11.56
CA ALA A 290 8.59 -3.72 -11.75
C ALA A 290 8.21 -3.60 -13.24
N GLN A 291 9.09 -3.02 -14.06
CA GLN A 291 8.84 -2.89 -15.50
C GLN A 291 9.01 -4.20 -16.26
N ARG A 292 10.13 -4.93 -16.04
CA ARG A 292 10.50 -6.10 -16.84
C ARG A 292 9.77 -7.36 -16.43
N GLU A 293 9.58 -7.55 -15.12
CA GLU A 293 9.08 -8.80 -14.57
C GLU A 293 7.61 -8.71 -14.12
N LEU A 294 7.17 -7.53 -13.67
CA LEU A 294 5.78 -7.32 -13.27
C LEU A 294 4.95 -6.60 -14.34
N HIS A 295 5.58 -6.13 -15.42
CA HIS A 295 4.96 -5.42 -16.55
C HIS A 295 4.14 -4.17 -16.11
N LEU A 296 4.57 -3.52 -15.02
CA LEU A 296 3.94 -2.31 -14.52
C LEU A 296 4.46 -1.08 -15.31
N GLY A 297 3.54 -0.25 -15.79
CA GLY A 297 3.86 1.04 -16.42
C GLY A 297 4.34 2.06 -15.37
N LEU A 298 5.39 2.80 -15.68
CA LEU A 298 6.00 3.85 -14.84
C LEU A 298 5.97 5.19 -15.54
#